data_fa6b399c7d14beb39dc4869a781be1cd
#
_entry.id   fa6b399c7d14beb39dc4869a781be1cd
#
_cell.length_a   1.000
_cell.length_b   1.000
_cell.length_c   1.000
_cell.angle_alpha   90.00
_cell.angle_beta   90.00
_cell.angle_gamma   90.00
#
_symmetry.space_group_name_H-M   'P 1'
#
loop_
_entity.id
_entity.type
_entity.pdbx_description
1 polymer ?
#
loop_
_entity_poly.entity_id
_entity_poly.type
_entity_poly.pdbx_seq_one_letter_code
_entity_poly.pdbx_strand_id
1 'polypeptide(L)'
;GLAYALNKLISVALVNNEFDFIARMDADDISLEDRFQRQIDFFMANPELDVVGGLCQEFGGESAREKCKIYFTDEAIKNNAFKKCPFVHPTVMFKSSVFNNGMRYPENQPLTEDMCLWLELISANKKFANIDSVLLKYRINEQTLKRRRGLNKAVTELSTRLYYAKKLKMLSVRNLLYILIHFGVRVLPSNIFKLVHKLN
;
A
#
# COMPACT_ATOMS: atom_id res chain seq x y z
N GLY A 1 0.35 12.61 -12.73
CA GLY A 1 0.75 12.16 -11.39
C GLY A 1 1.08 10.66 -11.36
N LEU A 2 1.45 10.14 -10.20
CA LEU A 2 1.88 8.72 -10.05
C LEU A 2 0.80 7.75 -10.51
N ALA A 3 -0.45 7.94 -10.08
CA ALA A 3 -1.58 7.10 -10.49
C ALA A 3 -1.71 6.99 -12.02
N TYR A 4 -1.64 8.11 -12.73
CA TYR A 4 -1.69 8.13 -14.20
C TYR A 4 -0.54 7.32 -14.83
N ALA A 5 0.69 7.50 -14.31
CA ALA A 5 1.85 6.77 -14.84
C ALA A 5 1.70 5.25 -14.60
N LEU A 6 1.28 4.84 -13.39
CA LEU A 6 1.02 3.44 -13.09
C LEU A 6 -0.09 2.84 -13.95
N ASN A 7 -1.19 3.58 -14.17
CA ASN A 7 -2.27 3.13 -15.04
C ASN A 7 -1.83 2.94 -16.49
N LYS A 8 -0.95 3.83 -16.99
CA LYS A 8 -0.35 3.69 -18.32
C LYS A 8 0.50 2.42 -18.41
N LEU A 9 1.36 2.17 -17.41
CA LEU A 9 2.20 0.97 -17.37
C LEU A 9 1.35 -0.31 -17.29
N ILE A 10 0.30 -0.31 -16.46
CA ILE A 10 -0.66 -1.42 -16.40
C ILE A 10 -1.30 -1.65 -17.77
N SER A 11 -1.73 -0.59 -18.45
CA SER A 11 -2.33 -0.72 -19.79
C SER A 11 -1.36 -1.31 -20.81
N VAL A 12 -0.08 -0.91 -20.77
CA VAL A 12 0.97 -1.50 -21.64
C VAL A 12 1.19 -2.98 -21.31
N ALA A 13 1.27 -3.33 -20.01
CA ALA A 13 1.47 -4.71 -19.59
C ALA A 13 0.31 -5.64 -19.99
N LEU A 14 -0.88 -5.10 -20.16
CA LEU A 14 -2.07 -5.88 -20.51
C LEU A 14 -2.35 -5.98 -22.02
N VAL A 15 -1.60 -5.29 -22.88
CA VAL A 15 -1.89 -5.26 -24.34
C VAL A 15 -2.03 -6.63 -24.96
N ASN A 16 -1.12 -7.55 -24.62
CA ASN A 16 -1.08 -8.88 -25.21
C ASN A 16 -1.56 -9.99 -24.27
N ASN A 17 -1.92 -9.66 -23.02
CA ASN A 17 -2.23 -10.66 -21.97
C ASN A 17 -1.12 -11.73 -21.76
N GLU A 18 0.14 -11.35 -21.97
CA GLU A 18 1.29 -12.27 -21.93
C GLU A 18 1.79 -12.56 -20.50
N PHE A 19 1.37 -11.75 -19.53
CA PHE A 19 1.89 -11.82 -18.17
C PHE A 19 0.82 -12.30 -17.18
N ASP A 20 1.13 -13.30 -16.39
CA ASP A 20 0.28 -13.78 -15.30
C ASP A 20 0.32 -12.84 -14.09
N PHE A 21 1.46 -12.16 -13.90
CA PHE A 21 1.70 -11.31 -12.76
C PHE A 21 2.25 -9.93 -13.14
N ILE A 22 1.88 -8.91 -12.37
CA ILE A 22 2.39 -7.54 -12.48
C ILE A 22 2.99 -7.16 -11.13
N ALA A 23 4.30 -6.97 -11.07
CA ALA A 23 5.01 -6.52 -9.88
C ALA A 23 5.25 -5.00 -9.94
N ARG A 24 5.08 -4.32 -8.80
CA ARG A 24 5.34 -2.89 -8.65
C ARG A 24 6.62 -2.65 -7.86
N MET A 25 7.40 -1.65 -8.27
CA MET A 25 8.57 -1.18 -7.53
C MET A 25 8.80 0.31 -7.80
N ASP A 26 9.34 1.06 -6.84
CA ASP A 26 9.85 2.41 -7.08
C ASP A 26 11.27 2.33 -7.66
N ALA A 27 11.63 3.31 -8.50
CA ALA A 27 12.93 3.31 -9.19
C ALA A 27 14.13 3.54 -8.27
N ASP A 28 13.90 4.07 -7.06
CA ASP A 28 14.93 4.37 -6.06
C ASP A 28 15.02 3.30 -4.96
N ASP A 29 14.23 2.22 -5.05
CA ASP A 29 14.28 1.08 -4.16
C ASP A 29 15.19 -0.04 -4.70
N ILE A 30 15.48 -1.04 -3.87
CA ILE A 30 16.31 -2.20 -4.23
C ILE A 30 15.49 -3.47 -3.98
N SER A 31 15.12 -4.19 -5.05
CA SER A 31 14.50 -5.52 -4.96
C SER A 31 15.52 -6.54 -4.46
N LEU A 32 15.12 -7.45 -3.57
CA LEU A 32 15.95 -8.60 -3.25
C LEU A 32 15.92 -9.59 -4.43
N GLU A 33 17.01 -10.33 -4.62
CA GLU A 33 17.20 -11.22 -5.79
C GLU A 33 16.11 -12.29 -5.91
N ASP A 34 15.67 -12.84 -4.79
CA ASP A 34 14.68 -13.93 -4.73
C ASP A 34 13.23 -13.43 -4.57
N ARG A 35 12.99 -12.11 -4.60
CA ARG A 35 11.66 -11.52 -4.38
C ARG A 35 10.59 -12.12 -5.29
N PHE A 36 10.83 -12.12 -6.59
CA PHE A 36 9.81 -12.56 -7.54
C PHE A 36 9.53 -14.04 -7.41
N GLN A 37 10.57 -14.85 -7.22
CA GLN A 37 10.40 -16.30 -7.01
C GLN A 37 9.54 -16.56 -5.78
N ARG A 38 9.86 -15.94 -4.63
CA ARG A 38 9.06 -16.08 -3.40
C ARG A 38 7.60 -15.67 -3.57
N GLN A 39 7.33 -14.59 -4.31
CA GLN A 39 5.96 -14.14 -4.53
C GLN A 39 5.20 -15.07 -5.46
N ILE A 40 5.83 -15.59 -6.52
CA ILE A 40 5.24 -16.56 -7.43
C ILE A 40 4.95 -17.88 -6.70
N ASP A 41 5.93 -18.43 -5.97
CA ASP A 41 5.75 -19.65 -5.19
C ASP A 41 4.59 -19.52 -4.19
N PHE A 42 4.47 -18.33 -3.57
CA PHE A 42 3.38 -18.04 -2.63
C PHE A 42 2.02 -18.00 -3.34
N PHE A 43 1.93 -17.43 -4.55
CA PHE A 43 0.72 -17.47 -5.36
C PHE A 43 0.37 -18.89 -5.81
N MET A 44 1.36 -19.70 -6.17
CA MET A 44 1.14 -21.10 -6.58
C MET A 44 0.61 -21.94 -5.42
N ALA A 45 1.10 -21.70 -4.21
CA ALA A 45 0.62 -22.36 -2.99
C ALA A 45 -0.76 -21.85 -2.53
N ASN A 46 -1.18 -20.64 -2.94
CA ASN A 46 -2.43 -19.98 -2.54
C ASN A 46 -3.14 -19.39 -3.78
N PRO A 47 -3.70 -20.24 -4.65
CA PRO A 47 -4.22 -19.83 -5.96
C PRO A 47 -5.44 -18.90 -5.88
N GLU A 48 -6.09 -18.78 -4.73
CA GLU A 48 -7.21 -17.86 -4.50
C GLU A 48 -6.79 -16.39 -4.31
N LEU A 49 -5.50 -16.10 -4.03
CA LEU A 49 -5.01 -14.76 -3.80
C LEU A 49 -4.99 -13.94 -5.10
N ASP A 50 -5.31 -12.67 -4.98
CA ASP A 50 -5.26 -11.67 -6.06
C ASP A 50 -4.02 -10.76 -5.96
N VAL A 51 -3.61 -10.42 -4.72
CA VAL A 51 -2.50 -9.50 -4.42
C VAL A 51 -1.63 -10.05 -3.29
N VAL A 52 -0.33 -10.09 -3.52
CA VAL A 52 0.67 -10.49 -2.53
C VAL A 52 1.70 -9.40 -2.37
N GLY A 53 1.86 -8.92 -1.13
CA GLY A 53 2.94 -8.03 -0.73
C GLY A 53 3.92 -8.71 0.21
N GLY A 54 4.70 -7.92 0.92
CA GLY A 54 5.60 -8.41 1.96
C GLY A 54 6.27 -7.28 2.73
N LEU A 55 7.23 -7.65 3.54
CA LEU A 55 7.98 -6.70 4.36
C LEU A 55 9.00 -5.93 3.53
N CYS A 56 9.37 -4.77 4.02
CA CYS A 56 10.53 -4.03 3.54
C CYS A 56 11.48 -3.69 4.69
N GLN A 57 12.75 -3.54 4.36
CA GLN A 57 13.76 -2.90 5.17
C GLN A 57 13.96 -1.47 4.67
N GLU A 58 13.81 -0.48 5.53
CA GLU A 58 14.08 0.90 5.15
C GLU A 58 15.57 1.21 5.20
N PHE A 59 16.05 2.09 4.30
CA PHE A 59 17.45 2.55 4.26
C PHE A 59 17.56 4.00 3.78
N GLY A 60 18.72 4.62 3.95
CA GLY A 60 19.04 5.95 3.40
C GLY A 60 18.74 7.14 4.30
N GLY A 61 18.26 6.94 5.53
CA GLY A 61 18.02 8.02 6.49
C GLY A 61 18.05 7.55 7.94
N GLU A 62 18.28 8.47 8.89
CA GLU A 62 18.31 8.17 10.34
C GLU A 62 17.00 7.63 10.91
N SER A 63 15.88 7.89 10.22
CA SER A 63 14.55 7.41 10.61
C SER A 63 14.18 6.09 9.95
N ALA A 64 15.12 5.43 9.25
CA ALA A 64 14.89 4.14 8.60
C ALA A 64 14.60 3.04 9.62
N ARG A 65 13.65 2.17 9.32
CA ARG A 65 13.23 1.03 10.16
C ARG A 65 13.81 -0.25 9.59
N GLU A 66 14.25 -1.13 10.47
CA GLU A 66 14.76 -2.45 10.06
C GLU A 66 13.65 -3.33 9.45
N LYS A 67 12.43 -3.24 9.99
CA LYS A 67 11.28 -4.03 9.54
C LYS A 67 10.00 -3.22 9.65
N CYS A 68 9.20 -3.20 8.59
CA CYS A 68 7.86 -2.62 8.62
C CYS A 68 6.88 -3.56 9.33
N LYS A 69 5.94 -3.00 10.10
CA LYS A 69 4.85 -3.79 10.68
C LYS A 69 3.68 -3.81 9.68
N ILE A 70 3.20 -5.00 9.31
CA ILE A 70 2.04 -5.19 8.42
C ILE A 70 1.22 -6.39 8.91
N TYR A 71 0.01 -6.57 8.37
CA TYR A 71 -0.81 -7.75 8.58
C TYR A 71 -0.60 -8.75 7.44
N PHE A 72 -0.70 -10.06 7.72
CA PHE A 72 -0.29 -11.10 6.78
C PHE A 72 -1.47 -11.81 6.09
N THR A 73 -2.60 -11.97 6.76
CA THR A 73 -3.75 -12.71 6.21
C THR A 73 -4.82 -11.77 5.65
N ASP A 74 -5.61 -12.25 4.69
CA ASP A 74 -6.73 -11.51 4.07
C ASP A 74 -7.65 -10.86 5.10
N GLU A 75 -8.08 -11.65 6.08
CA GLU A 75 -8.96 -11.19 7.15
C GLU A 75 -8.31 -10.09 8.00
N ALA A 76 -7.08 -10.30 8.45
CA ALA A 76 -6.36 -9.33 9.27
C ALA A 76 -6.10 -8.03 8.52
N ILE A 77 -5.74 -8.10 7.21
CA ILE A 77 -5.53 -6.95 6.34
C ILE A 77 -6.83 -6.15 6.22
N LYS A 78 -7.94 -6.78 5.85
CA LYS A 78 -9.24 -6.13 5.66
C LYS A 78 -9.78 -5.52 6.94
N ASN A 79 -9.75 -6.26 8.04
CA ASN A 79 -10.24 -5.80 9.34
C ASN A 79 -9.45 -4.61 9.89
N ASN A 80 -8.22 -4.41 9.45
CA ASN A 80 -7.35 -3.34 9.92
C ASN A 80 -6.99 -2.30 8.82
N ALA A 81 -7.68 -2.29 7.68
CA ALA A 81 -7.37 -1.40 6.56
C ALA A 81 -7.43 0.09 6.91
N PHE A 82 -8.25 0.49 7.90
CA PHE A 82 -8.32 1.87 8.42
C PHE A 82 -7.29 2.18 9.50
N LYS A 83 -6.71 1.14 10.12
CA LYS A 83 -5.63 1.25 11.12
C LYS A 83 -4.26 1.28 10.47
N LYS A 84 -4.04 0.46 9.45
CA LYS A 84 -2.74 0.28 8.78
C LYS A 84 -2.95 0.11 7.29
N CYS A 85 -2.10 0.72 6.48
CA CYS A 85 -2.11 0.47 5.04
C CYS A 85 -1.92 -1.04 4.77
N PRO A 86 -2.75 -1.66 3.93
CA PRO A 86 -2.69 -3.09 3.62
C PRO A 86 -1.32 -3.60 3.22
N PHE A 87 -0.60 -2.82 2.42
CA PHE A 87 0.67 -3.21 1.84
C PHE A 87 1.72 -2.11 1.95
N VAL A 88 2.97 -2.50 1.93
CA VAL A 88 4.08 -1.61 1.53
C VAL A 88 4.05 -1.55 0.01
N HIS A 89 3.59 -0.45 -0.56
CA HIS A 89 3.26 -0.32 -1.99
C HIS A 89 4.35 -0.84 -2.97
N PRO A 90 5.68 -0.55 -2.78
CA PRO A 90 6.70 -1.09 -3.68
C PRO A 90 6.97 -2.59 -3.56
N THR A 91 6.36 -3.30 -2.62
CA THR A 91 6.55 -4.75 -2.49
C THR A 91 5.50 -5.58 -3.22
N VAL A 92 4.42 -4.95 -3.73
CA VAL A 92 3.27 -5.72 -4.20
C VAL A 92 3.49 -6.39 -5.55
N MET A 93 2.89 -7.56 -5.68
CA MET A 93 2.68 -8.28 -6.93
C MET A 93 1.18 -8.60 -7.04
N PHE A 94 0.62 -8.39 -8.21
CA PHE A 94 -0.77 -8.63 -8.55
C PHE A 94 -0.88 -9.77 -9.54
N LYS A 95 -1.92 -10.58 -9.49
CA LYS A 95 -2.35 -11.32 -10.68
C LYS A 95 -2.82 -10.32 -11.74
N SER A 96 -2.46 -10.53 -13.00
CA SER A 96 -2.86 -9.64 -14.10
C SER A 96 -4.38 -9.54 -14.21
N SER A 97 -5.10 -10.61 -13.88
CA SER A 97 -6.57 -10.67 -13.84
C SER A 97 -7.23 -9.63 -12.92
N VAL A 98 -6.50 -9.08 -11.96
CA VAL A 98 -6.97 -7.97 -11.11
C VAL A 98 -7.34 -6.75 -11.95
N PHE A 99 -6.59 -6.50 -13.01
CA PHE A 99 -6.73 -5.31 -13.85
C PHE A 99 -7.55 -5.52 -15.13
N ASN A 100 -7.83 -6.77 -15.51
CA ASN A 100 -8.56 -7.10 -16.74
C ASN A 100 -9.99 -6.54 -16.75
N ASN A 101 -10.62 -6.38 -15.58
CA ASN A 101 -11.96 -5.83 -15.42
C ASN A 101 -11.98 -4.30 -15.23
N GLY A 102 -10.94 -3.60 -15.69
CA GLY A 102 -10.87 -2.14 -15.63
C GLY A 102 -10.44 -1.56 -14.27
N MET A 103 -10.03 -2.40 -13.31
CA MET A 103 -9.46 -1.88 -12.06
C MET A 103 -8.23 -1.03 -12.34
N ARG A 104 -8.15 0.16 -11.76
CA ARG A 104 -7.06 1.13 -11.94
C ARG A 104 -6.84 1.94 -10.67
N TYR A 105 -5.67 2.55 -10.55
CA TYR A 105 -5.42 3.56 -9.52
C TYR A 105 -6.32 4.77 -9.73
N PRO A 106 -7.04 5.27 -8.70
CA PRO A 106 -7.82 6.50 -8.82
C PRO A 106 -6.92 7.72 -9.07
N GLU A 107 -7.10 8.40 -10.20
CA GLU A 107 -6.24 9.52 -10.62
C GLU A 107 -6.60 10.86 -9.96
N ASN A 108 -7.80 10.97 -9.44
CA ASN A 108 -8.32 12.15 -8.74
C ASN A 108 -8.04 12.17 -7.23
N GLN A 109 -7.19 11.27 -6.73
CA GLN A 109 -6.88 11.12 -5.31
C GLN A 109 -5.35 11.26 -5.06
N PRO A 110 -4.78 12.46 -5.25
CA PRO A 110 -3.34 12.65 -5.08
C PRO A 110 -2.90 12.33 -3.66
N LEU A 111 -1.69 11.76 -3.54
CA LEU A 111 -1.06 11.37 -2.27
C LEU A 111 -1.73 10.20 -1.52
N THR A 112 -2.83 9.65 -2.04
CA THR A 112 -3.55 8.51 -1.42
C THR A 112 -3.94 7.45 -2.44
N GLU A 113 -3.36 7.48 -3.63
CA GLU A 113 -3.65 6.62 -4.77
C GLU A 113 -3.50 5.13 -4.43
N ASP A 114 -2.49 4.77 -3.67
CA ASP A 114 -2.25 3.40 -3.20
C ASP A 114 -3.34 2.94 -2.23
N MET A 115 -3.62 3.74 -1.20
CA MET A 115 -4.68 3.43 -0.23
C MET A 115 -6.05 3.31 -0.91
N CYS A 116 -6.35 4.18 -1.87
CA CYS A 116 -7.59 4.13 -2.63
C CYS A 116 -7.69 2.82 -3.43
N LEU A 117 -6.62 2.40 -4.11
CA LEU A 117 -6.61 1.13 -4.82
C LEU A 117 -6.88 -0.05 -3.88
N TRP A 118 -6.24 -0.09 -2.71
CA TRP A 118 -6.47 -1.17 -1.74
C TRP A 118 -7.92 -1.23 -1.28
N LEU A 119 -8.54 -0.09 -1.00
CA LEU A 119 -9.93 -0.02 -0.56
C LEU A 119 -10.92 -0.36 -1.70
N GLU A 120 -10.60 -0.01 -2.96
CA GLU A 120 -11.36 -0.48 -4.13
C GLU A 120 -11.27 -1.99 -4.31
N LEU A 121 -10.07 -2.57 -4.16
CA LEU A 121 -9.88 -4.02 -4.24
C LEU A 121 -10.59 -4.77 -3.10
N ILE A 122 -10.63 -4.20 -1.89
CA ILE A 122 -11.45 -4.72 -0.78
C ILE A 122 -12.93 -4.69 -1.15
N SER A 123 -13.41 -3.58 -1.73
CA SER A 123 -14.79 -3.44 -2.21
C SER A 123 -15.15 -4.48 -3.29
N ALA A 124 -14.19 -4.85 -4.12
CA ALA A 124 -14.32 -5.87 -5.14
C ALA A 124 -14.09 -7.31 -4.63
N ASN A 125 -14.06 -7.52 -3.32
CA ASN A 125 -13.83 -8.82 -2.65
C ASN A 125 -12.53 -9.53 -3.06
N LYS A 126 -11.51 -8.79 -3.51
CA LYS A 126 -10.20 -9.34 -3.83
C LYS A 126 -9.52 -9.91 -2.60
N LYS A 127 -8.68 -10.94 -2.80
CA LYS A 127 -7.99 -11.68 -1.75
C LYS A 127 -6.53 -11.26 -1.62
N PHE A 128 -6.09 -11.08 -0.39
CA PHE A 128 -4.80 -10.47 -0.03
C PHE A 128 -3.96 -11.35 0.87
N ALA A 129 -2.65 -11.27 0.70
CA ALA A 129 -1.71 -11.72 1.71
C ALA A 129 -0.43 -10.89 1.69
N ASN A 130 0.31 -10.91 2.79
CA ASN A 130 1.70 -10.47 2.84
C ASN A 130 2.58 -11.63 3.26
N ILE A 131 3.73 -11.78 2.62
CA ILE A 131 4.76 -12.76 2.99
C ILE A 131 5.53 -12.20 4.20
N ASP A 132 5.74 -13.02 5.25
CA ASP A 132 6.57 -12.64 6.40
C ASP A 132 8.07 -12.75 6.06
N SER A 133 8.45 -12.04 5.02
CA SER A 133 9.83 -11.91 4.56
C SER A 133 10.08 -10.52 4.00
N VAL A 134 11.28 -10.01 4.20
CA VAL A 134 11.74 -8.80 3.52
C VAL A 134 11.90 -9.13 2.03
N LEU A 135 11.20 -8.37 1.19
CA LEU A 135 11.22 -8.53 -0.27
C LEU A 135 12.00 -7.40 -0.96
N LEU A 136 12.17 -6.27 -0.25
CA LEU A 136 12.66 -5.03 -0.84
C LEU A 136 13.33 -4.17 0.22
N LYS A 137 14.41 -3.48 -0.18
CA LYS A 137 14.98 -2.37 0.59
C LYS A 137 14.33 -1.07 0.07
N TYR A 138 13.58 -0.39 0.97
CA TYR A 138 12.81 0.81 0.68
C TYR A 138 13.61 2.06 1.03
N ARG A 139 13.84 2.93 0.06
CA ARG A 139 14.58 4.18 0.29
C ARG A 139 13.73 5.19 1.02
N ILE A 140 14.23 5.67 2.16
CA ILE A 140 13.60 6.74 2.93
C ILE A 140 14.59 7.91 3.09
N ASN A 141 14.08 9.11 2.90
CA ASN A 141 14.83 10.34 3.09
C ASN A 141 13.92 11.45 3.63
N GLU A 142 14.48 12.61 3.92
CA GLU A 142 13.73 13.77 4.45
C GLU A 142 12.57 14.20 3.54
N GLN A 143 12.73 14.13 2.22
CA GLN A 143 11.66 14.49 1.28
C GLN A 143 10.51 13.48 1.34
N THR A 144 10.82 12.20 1.49
CA THR A 144 9.80 11.14 1.69
C THR A 144 8.98 11.41 2.95
N LEU A 145 9.64 11.76 4.06
CA LEU A 145 8.95 12.09 5.32
C LEU A 145 8.13 13.38 5.21
N LYS A 146 8.64 14.41 4.52
CA LYS A 146 7.91 15.65 4.26
C LYS A 146 6.62 15.40 3.47
N ARG A 147 6.67 14.58 2.42
CA ARG A 147 5.48 14.22 1.61
C ARG A 147 4.41 13.47 2.40
N ARG A 148 4.80 12.74 3.45
CA ARG A 148 3.90 11.95 4.30
C ARG A 148 3.17 12.76 5.37
N ARG A 149 3.42 14.07 5.51
CA ARG A 149 2.84 14.95 6.55
C ARG A 149 2.34 16.27 5.96
N GLY A 150 1.65 17.04 6.78
CA GLY A 150 1.10 18.36 6.45
C GLY A 150 -0.42 18.36 6.31
N LEU A 151 -1.00 19.53 6.42
CA LEU A 151 -2.46 19.70 6.49
C LEU A 151 -3.16 19.18 5.23
N ASN A 152 -2.63 19.47 4.04
CA ASN A 152 -3.20 18.98 2.78
C ASN A 152 -3.25 17.46 2.75
N LYS A 153 -2.16 16.78 3.14
CA LYS A 153 -2.12 15.32 3.24
C LYS A 153 -3.12 14.80 4.27
N ALA A 154 -3.21 15.46 5.44
CA ALA A 154 -4.12 15.08 6.50
C ALA A 154 -5.58 15.16 6.07
N VAL A 155 -5.99 16.26 5.43
CA VAL A 155 -7.37 16.48 4.94
C VAL A 155 -7.70 15.49 3.81
N THR A 156 -6.82 15.33 2.83
CA THR A 156 -7.04 14.36 1.74
C THR A 156 -7.18 12.94 2.28
N GLU A 157 -6.30 12.52 3.19
CA GLU A 157 -6.37 11.18 3.79
C GLU A 157 -7.62 11.01 4.66
N LEU A 158 -8.03 12.02 5.41
CA LEU A 158 -9.26 12.01 6.21
C LEU A 158 -10.49 11.81 5.33
N SER A 159 -10.66 12.63 4.30
CA SER A 159 -11.81 12.57 3.39
C SER A 159 -11.87 11.22 2.67
N THR A 160 -10.73 10.72 2.18
CA THR A 160 -10.62 9.42 1.53
C THR A 160 -11.04 8.29 2.46
N ARG A 161 -10.48 8.25 3.69
CA ARG A 161 -10.82 7.20 4.66
C ARG A 161 -12.29 7.23 5.07
N LEU A 162 -12.89 8.41 5.28
CA LEU A 162 -14.30 8.54 5.61
C LEU A 162 -15.21 8.08 4.46
N TYR A 163 -14.88 8.47 3.21
CA TYR A 163 -15.60 8.02 2.03
C TYR A 163 -15.62 6.49 1.93
N TYR A 164 -14.44 5.84 2.02
CA TYR A 164 -14.36 4.38 1.91
C TYR A 164 -14.91 3.66 3.14
N ALA A 165 -14.82 4.23 4.35
CA ALA A 165 -15.43 3.64 5.53
C ALA A 165 -16.96 3.56 5.38
N LYS A 166 -17.57 4.59 4.75
CA LYS A 166 -18.99 4.58 4.40
C LYS A 166 -19.28 3.57 3.27
N LYS A 167 -18.52 3.62 2.16
CA LYS A 167 -18.68 2.75 0.98
C LYS A 167 -18.61 1.27 1.37
N LEU A 168 -17.65 0.89 2.20
CA LEU A 168 -17.42 -0.48 2.67
C LEU A 168 -18.31 -0.90 3.84
N LYS A 169 -19.21 -0.02 4.32
CA LYS A 169 -20.02 -0.25 5.54
C LYS A 169 -19.18 -0.58 6.78
N MET A 170 -17.98 -0.01 6.88
CA MET A 170 -17.03 -0.21 7.97
C MET A 170 -16.96 1.00 8.92
N LEU A 171 -17.99 1.86 8.93
CA LEU A 171 -18.12 2.95 9.91
C LEU A 171 -18.40 2.35 11.29
N SER A 172 -17.38 2.34 12.14
CA SER A 172 -17.45 1.94 13.55
C SER A 172 -16.67 2.94 14.39
N VAL A 173 -16.96 3.02 15.69
CA VAL A 173 -16.22 3.86 16.63
C VAL A 173 -14.72 3.58 16.55
N ARG A 174 -14.34 2.29 16.49
CA ARG A 174 -12.95 1.87 16.33
C ARG A 174 -12.30 2.46 15.07
N ASN A 175 -12.94 2.34 13.92
CA ASN A 175 -12.37 2.84 12.65
C ASN A 175 -12.34 4.36 12.60
N LEU A 176 -13.35 5.04 13.15
CA LEU A 176 -13.36 6.50 13.28
C LEU A 176 -12.19 7.00 14.14
N LEU A 177 -11.92 6.34 15.26
CA LEU A 177 -10.75 6.65 16.09
C LEU A 177 -9.44 6.50 15.33
N TYR A 178 -9.26 5.41 14.55
CA TYR A 178 -8.07 5.26 13.72
C TYR A 178 -7.93 6.35 12.66
N ILE A 179 -9.04 6.74 12.02
CA ILE A 179 -9.06 7.81 11.02
C ILE A 179 -8.62 9.14 11.66
N LEU A 180 -9.13 9.47 12.83
CA LEU A 180 -8.74 10.68 13.59
C LEU A 180 -7.28 10.63 14.05
N ILE A 181 -6.79 9.47 14.50
CA ILE A 181 -5.38 9.29 14.86
C ILE A 181 -4.49 9.54 13.64
N HIS A 182 -4.84 9.00 12.46
CA HIS A 182 -4.09 9.27 11.24
C HIS A 182 -4.06 10.76 10.89
N PHE A 183 -5.19 11.45 10.98
CA PHE A 183 -5.25 12.91 10.79
C PHE A 183 -4.30 13.63 11.76
N GLY A 184 -4.39 13.33 13.06
CA GLY A 184 -3.54 13.90 14.08
C GLY A 184 -2.05 13.68 13.81
N VAL A 185 -1.66 12.46 13.47
CA VAL A 185 -0.26 12.14 13.15
C VAL A 185 0.27 12.93 11.95
N ARG A 186 -0.56 13.19 10.91
CA ARG A 186 -0.13 13.94 9.71
C ARG A 186 0.13 15.42 9.99
N VAL A 187 -0.51 16.00 11.01
CA VAL A 187 -0.32 17.42 11.38
C VAL A 187 0.75 17.65 12.46
N LEU A 188 1.35 16.58 12.98
CA LEU A 188 2.42 16.70 14.00
C LEU A 188 3.64 17.48 13.47
N PRO A 189 4.35 18.20 14.36
CA PRO A 189 5.66 18.76 14.05
C PRO A 189 6.65 17.69 13.55
N SER A 190 7.61 18.11 12.71
CA SER A 190 8.53 17.19 12.01
C SER A 190 9.21 16.20 12.94
N ASN A 191 9.73 16.68 14.07
CA ASN A 191 10.49 15.86 15.00
C ASN A 191 9.62 14.77 15.67
N ILE A 192 8.40 15.14 16.06
CA ILE A 192 7.44 14.19 16.66
C ILE A 192 6.98 13.18 15.60
N PHE A 193 6.71 13.66 14.37
CA PHE A 193 6.33 12.76 13.26
C PHE A 193 7.42 11.72 12.96
N LYS A 194 8.71 12.12 12.93
CA LYS A 194 9.84 11.20 12.73
C LYS A 194 9.90 10.14 13.85
N LEU A 195 9.69 10.56 15.11
CA LEU A 195 9.67 9.62 16.24
C LEU A 195 8.51 8.61 16.09
N VAL A 196 7.30 9.10 15.82
CA VAL A 196 6.14 8.23 15.59
C VAL A 196 6.37 7.30 14.41
N HIS A 197 7.00 7.77 13.32
CA HIS A 197 7.35 6.94 12.18
C HIS A 197 8.30 5.80 12.58
N LYS A 198 9.32 6.08 13.37
CA LYS A 198 10.32 5.10 13.81
C LYS A 198 9.73 4.02 14.73
N LEU A 199 8.71 4.35 15.52
CA LEU A 199 8.05 3.41 16.45
C LEU A 199 6.99 2.51 15.78
N ASN A 200 6.53 2.85 14.58
CA ASN A 200 5.42 2.21 13.86
C ASN A 200 5.90 1.20 12.83
#